data_ea60ec28cd9635c60a6d6367e8a13786
#
_entry.id   ea60ec28cd9635c60a6d6367e8a13786
#
_cell.length_a   1.000
_cell.length_b   1.000
_cell.length_c   1.000
_cell.angle_alpha   90.00
_cell.angle_beta   90.00
_cell.angle_gamma   90.00
#
_symmetry.space_group_name_H-M   'P 1'
#
loop_
_entity.id
_entity.type
_entity.pdbx_description
1 polymer ?
#
loop_
_entity_poly.entity_id
_entity_poly.type
_entity_poly.pdbx_seq_one_letter_code
_entity_poly.pdbx_strand_id
1 'polypeptide(L)' 'MEKAYILLSCEIGEEHDLAFRLRTIDEIKGVLITFGEYDIVVEAETTDSVKMDELITSKIRKLDKIRSTITLRVTH' A
#
# COMPACT_ATOMS: atom_id res chain seq x y z
N MET A 1 15.12 -1.88 -10.18
CA MET A 1 13.82 -2.24 -9.61
C MET A 1 13.57 -1.42 -8.35
N GLU A 2 12.39 -0.86 -8.26
CA GLU A 2 12.01 -0.03 -7.11
C GLU A 2 11.17 -0.84 -6.15
N LYS A 3 11.42 -0.65 -4.86
CA LYS A 3 10.66 -1.32 -3.82
C LYS A 3 10.23 -0.31 -2.76
N ALA A 4 9.04 -0.47 -2.24
CA ALA A 4 8.52 0.41 -1.19
C ALA A 4 7.66 -0.38 -0.23
N TYR A 5 7.62 0.10 1.01
CA TYR A 5 6.66 -0.35 1.99
C TYR A 5 5.70 0.81 2.25
N ILE A 6 4.41 0.53 2.22
CA ILE A 6 3.40 1.56 2.39
C ILE A 6 2.59 1.19 3.63
N LEU A 7 2.60 2.10 4.59
CA LEU A 7 1.86 1.91 5.83
C LEU A 7 0.54 2.66 5.71
N LEU A 8 -0.56 1.95 5.92
CA LEU A 8 -1.89 2.51 5.73
C LEU A 8 -2.67 2.48 7.03
N SER A 9 -3.39 3.56 7.31
CA SER A 9 -4.46 3.50 8.29
C SER A 9 -5.78 3.63 7.55
N CYS A 10 -6.80 2.92 8.00
CA CYS A 10 -8.09 2.88 7.31
C CYS A 10 -9.22 3.01 8.33
N GLU A 11 -10.45 3.10 7.81
CA GLU A 11 -11.61 3.17 8.66
C GLU A 11 -11.81 1.85 9.39
N ILE A 12 -12.32 1.94 10.60
CA ILE A 12 -12.52 0.79 11.47
C ILE A 12 -13.42 -0.23 10.77
N GLY A 13 -12.99 -1.49 10.78
CA GLY A 13 -13.75 -2.58 10.18
C GLY A 13 -13.51 -2.80 8.70
N GLU A 14 -12.71 -1.94 8.06
CA GLU A 14 -12.48 -2.02 6.62
C GLU A 14 -11.16 -2.69 6.24
N GLU A 15 -10.40 -3.17 7.23
CA GLU A 15 -9.05 -3.69 7.00
C GLU A 15 -9.03 -4.87 6.04
N HIS A 16 -9.94 -5.83 6.24
CA HIS A 16 -9.95 -7.04 5.40
C HIS A 16 -10.39 -6.76 3.97
N ASP A 17 -11.40 -5.92 3.79
CA ASP A 17 -11.86 -5.57 2.46
C ASP A 17 -10.78 -4.80 1.70
N LEU A 18 -10.16 -3.85 2.37
CA LEU A 18 -9.11 -3.06 1.77
C LEU A 18 -7.89 -3.92 1.41
N ALA A 19 -7.51 -4.83 2.31
CA ALA A 19 -6.41 -5.75 2.04
C ALA A 19 -6.70 -6.62 0.82
N PHE A 20 -7.95 -7.08 0.68
CA PHE A 20 -8.36 -7.86 -0.47
C PHE A 20 -8.17 -7.06 -1.77
N ARG A 21 -8.63 -5.81 -1.77
CA ARG A 21 -8.49 -4.95 -2.94
C ARG A 21 -7.03 -4.68 -3.29
N LEU A 22 -6.21 -4.44 -2.27
CA LEU A 22 -4.79 -4.22 -2.49
C LEU A 22 -4.12 -5.43 -3.14
N ARG A 23 -4.51 -6.64 -2.72
CA ARG A 23 -3.91 -7.85 -3.26
C ARG A 23 -4.22 -8.07 -4.73
N THR A 24 -5.22 -7.38 -5.29
CA THR A 24 -5.54 -7.51 -6.72
C THR A 24 -4.63 -6.65 -7.61
N ILE A 25 -3.82 -5.79 -7.03
CA ILE A 25 -2.92 -4.92 -7.77
C ILE A 25 -1.62 -5.67 -8.03
N ASP A 26 -1.23 -5.78 -9.31
CA ASP A 26 -0.07 -6.60 -9.70
C ASP A 26 1.24 -6.18 -9.05
N GLU A 27 1.46 -4.89 -8.88
CA GLU A 27 2.69 -4.36 -8.32
C GLU A 27 2.82 -4.60 -6.82
N ILE A 28 1.74 -5.00 -6.17
CA ILE A 28 1.76 -5.26 -4.74
C ILE A 28 2.12 -6.72 -4.51
N LYS A 29 3.21 -6.95 -3.79
CA LYS A 29 3.78 -8.28 -3.58
C LYS A 29 3.43 -8.87 -2.22
N GLY A 30 2.97 -8.05 -1.30
CA GLY A 30 2.56 -8.54 0.01
C GLY A 30 1.66 -7.54 0.70
N VAL A 31 0.69 -8.05 1.45
CA VAL A 31 -0.22 -7.23 2.24
C VAL A 31 -0.37 -7.89 3.59
N LEU A 32 -0.08 -7.15 4.65
CA LEU A 32 -0.21 -7.63 6.02
C LEU A 32 -1.19 -6.74 6.77
N ILE A 33 -2.11 -7.35 7.48
CA ILE A 33 -2.97 -6.63 8.41
C ILE A 33 -2.27 -6.63 9.75
N THR A 34 -2.09 -5.45 10.33
CA THR A 34 -1.32 -5.29 11.55
C THR A 34 -2.18 -4.71 12.66
N PHE A 35 -1.67 -4.78 13.88
CA PHE A 35 -2.32 -4.19 15.03
C PHE A 35 -1.38 -3.16 15.63
N GLY A 36 -1.84 -1.92 15.70
CA GLY A 36 -1.01 -0.83 16.21
C GLY A 36 -1.40 0.48 15.55
N GLU A 37 -0.39 1.33 15.33
CA GLU A 37 -0.63 2.66 14.78
C GLU A 37 -1.11 2.63 13.34
N TYR A 38 -0.70 1.63 12.59
CA TYR A 38 -1.14 1.44 11.21
C TYR A 38 -1.85 0.10 11.09
N ASP A 39 -2.82 0.04 10.18
CA ASP A 39 -3.70 -1.11 10.06
C ASP A 39 -3.22 -2.11 9.02
N ILE A 40 -2.52 -1.62 7.99
CA ILE A 40 -2.07 -2.46 6.89
C ILE A 40 -0.67 -2.05 6.47
N VAL A 41 0.17 -3.05 6.21
CA VAL A 41 1.51 -2.84 5.65
C VAL A 41 1.54 -3.49 4.28
N VAL A 42 1.92 -2.71 3.27
CA VAL A 42 1.96 -3.17 1.88
C VAL A 42 3.40 -3.17 1.39
N GLU A 43 3.78 -4.27 0.74
CA GLU A 43 5.06 -4.35 0.04
C GLU A 43 4.80 -4.22 -1.45
N ALA A 44 5.44 -3.24 -2.10
CA ALA A 44 5.24 -2.95 -3.51
C ALA A 44 6.56 -2.96 -4.26
N GLU A 45 6.52 -3.43 -5.51
CA GLU A 45 7.69 -3.43 -6.40
C GLU A 45 7.28 -2.97 -7.78
N THR A 46 8.10 -2.10 -8.38
CA THR A 46 7.90 -1.65 -9.75
C THR A 46 9.23 -1.66 -10.48
N THR A 47 9.20 -1.50 -11.80
CA THR A 47 10.43 -1.50 -12.60
C THR A 47 11.23 -0.22 -12.42
N ASP A 48 10.56 0.90 -12.16
CA ASP A 48 11.24 2.19 -11.99
C ASP A 48 10.46 3.11 -11.06
N SER A 49 11.05 4.26 -10.75
CA SER A 49 10.47 5.19 -9.78
C SER A 49 9.21 5.89 -10.30
N VAL A 50 9.11 6.09 -11.60
CA VAL A 50 7.90 6.70 -12.18
C VAL A 50 6.71 5.79 -11.98
N LYS A 51 6.91 4.49 -12.21
CA LYS A 51 5.83 3.52 -12.00
C LYS A 51 5.47 3.39 -10.53
N MET A 52 6.45 3.55 -9.64
CA MET A 52 6.15 3.56 -8.21
C MET A 52 5.28 4.76 -7.83
N ASP A 53 5.60 5.94 -8.37
CA ASP A 53 4.78 7.13 -8.13
C ASP A 53 3.36 6.94 -8.65
N GLU A 54 3.21 6.37 -9.84
CA GLU A 54 1.91 6.09 -10.42
C GLU A 54 1.10 5.10 -9.57
N LEU A 55 1.75 4.05 -9.08
CA LEU A 55 1.10 3.06 -8.22
C LEU A 55 0.53 3.75 -6.97
N ILE A 56 1.34 4.55 -6.31
CA ILE A 56 0.94 5.20 -5.06
C ILE A 56 -0.18 6.20 -5.30
N THR A 57 -0.03 7.06 -6.29
CA THR A 57 -0.97 8.17 -6.50
C THR A 57 -2.23 7.74 -7.24
N SER A 58 -2.12 6.81 -8.19
CA SER A 58 -3.23 6.46 -9.06
C SER A 58 -3.99 5.21 -8.62
N LYS A 59 -3.35 4.32 -7.87
CA LYS A 59 -4.00 3.08 -7.47
C LYS A 59 -4.26 3.02 -5.98
N ILE A 60 -3.23 3.28 -5.16
CA ILE A 60 -3.38 3.12 -3.72
C ILE A 60 -4.18 4.26 -3.11
N ARG A 61 -3.78 5.51 -3.36
CA ARG A 61 -4.44 6.65 -2.73
C ARG A 61 -5.89 6.85 -3.18
N LYS A 62 -6.28 6.24 -4.28
CA LYS A 62 -7.66 6.35 -4.78
C LYS A 62 -8.60 5.31 -4.20
N LEU A 63 -8.09 4.38 -3.43
CA LEU A 63 -8.96 3.40 -2.76
C LEU A 63 -9.74 4.08 -1.66
N ASP A 64 -11.02 3.70 -1.56
CA ASP A 64 -11.89 4.21 -0.49
C ASP A 64 -11.45 3.70 0.86
N LYS A 65 -11.79 4.42 1.90
CA LYS A 65 -11.64 4.02 3.30
C LYS A 65 -10.22 4.16 3.83
N ILE A 66 -9.28 4.65 3.04
CA ILE A 66 -7.94 4.95 3.53
C ILE A 66 -7.96 6.31 4.22
N ARG A 67 -7.45 6.36 5.45
CA ARG A 67 -7.38 7.60 6.23
C ARG A 67 -6.04 8.29 6.05
N SER A 68 -4.96 7.53 6.03
CA SER A 68 -3.63 8.10 5.84
C SER A 68 -2.68 7.06 5.29
N THR A 69 -1.63 7.53 4.64
CA THR A 69 -0.59 6.66 4.09
C THR A 69 0.78 7.24 4.41
N ILE A 70 1.74 6.34 4.65
CA ILE A 70 3.16 6.69 4.74
C ILE A 70 3.89 5.75 3.81
N THR A 71 4.74 6.30 2.95
CA THR A 71 5.51 5.50 2.01
C THR A 71 6.98 5.50 2.40
N LEU A 72 7.55 4.31 2.54
CA LEU A 72 8.96 4.12 2.83
C LEU A 72 9.59 3.49 1.59
N ARG A 73 10.36 4.27 0.85
CA ARG A 73 11.04 3.77 -0.35
C ARG A 73 12.36 3.15 0.05
N VAL A 74 12.57 1.92 -0.42
CA VAL A 74 13.78 1.18 -0.07
C VAL A 74 14.92 1.71 -0.95
N THR A 75 16.04 2.06 -0.32
CA THR A 75 17.21 2.56 -1.05
C THR A 75 18.24 1.47 -1.30
N HIS A 76 18.31 0.46 -0.45
CA HIS A 76 19.07 -0.77 -0.71
C HIS A 76 18.87 -1.81 0.39
#